data_cddd06f2e7d438914fa2064d9c2f88cd
#
_entry.id   cddd06f2e7d438914fa2064d9c2f88cd
#
_cell.length_a   1.000
_cell.length_b   1.000
_cell.length_c   1.000
_cell.angle_alpha   90.00
_cell.angle_beta   90.00
_cell.angle_gamma   90.00
#
_symmetry.space_group_name_H-M   'P 1'
#
loop_
_entity.id
_entity.type
_entity.pdbx_description
1 polymer ?
#
loop_
_entity_poly.entity_id
_entity_poly.type
_entity_poly.pdbx_seq_one_letter_code
_entity_poly.pdbx_strand_id
1 'polypeptide(L)'
;PLKVKKHLTISLAGYKEGDFTFVMGFPGRNWRYMISDEVEERMETTNFMRHHVRGVRQEALMEQMQKDPAVRIHYASKYASSANYWKNAIGMNEGLVRLKVLDTKRAQQEQLLARGREQGDDSYQKAFNQIRDIVAHRRPALYHQQAIQEALITGLDFMRIPNTSAMLAALKNKDKAQIKTATDSLKIAADKYFASVPFPEVERIVAKKMLQTYMQYIPAEQRISIF
;
A
#
# COMPACT_ATOMS: atom_id res chain seq x y z
N PRO A 1 0.78 -33.38 13.96
CA PRO A 1 1.63 -32.97 12.84
C PRO A 1 1.32 -33.76 11.59
N LEU A 2 1.24 -33.11 10.43
CA LEU A 2 1.03 -33.75 9.15
C LEU A 2 2.25 -34.61 8.79
N LYS A 3 2.06 -35.90 8.56
CA LYS A 3 3.11 -36.78 8.04
C LYS A 3 3.05 -36.75 6.51
N VAL A 4 4.06 -36.15 5.89
CA VAL A 4 4.16 -36.09 4.42
C VAL A 4 4.82 -37.37 3.87
N LYS A 5 4.33 -37.89 2.73
CA LYS A 5 4.92 -39.06 2.06
C LYS A 5 6.24 -38.73 1.34
N LYS A 6 6.37 -37.49 0.85
CA LYS A 6 7.56 -36.96 0.19
C LYS A 6 7.76 -35.49 0.57
N HIS A 7 9.01 -35.06 0.61
CA HIS A 7 9.41 -33.67 0.75
C HIS A 7 10.52 -33.35 -0.26
N LEU A 8 10.72 -32.07 -0.53
CA LEU A 8 11.83 -31.61 -1.36
C LEU A 8 13.14 -31.80 -0.59
N THR A 9 14.16 -32.26 -1.28
CA THR A 9 15.52 -32.35 -0.71
C THR A 9 16.11 -30.97 -0.63
N ILE A 10 16.64 -30.61 0.55
CA ILE A 10 17.36 -29.34 0.75
C ILE A 10 18.83 -29.61 0.50
N SER A 11 19.43 -28.90 -0.46
CA SER A 11 20.89 -28.92 -0.68
C SER A 11 21.56 -27.86 0.19
N LEU A 12 22.60 -28.22 0.89
CA LEU A 12 23.46 -27.32 1.64
C LEU A 12 24.75 -26.96 0.88
N ALA A 13 24.86 -27.35 -0.39
CA ALA A 13 26.05 -27.05 -1.21
C ALA A 13 26.22 -25.55 -1.50
N GLY A 14 25.17 -24.73 -1.24
CA GLY A 14 25.16 -23.31 -1.53
C GLY A 14 24.95 -23.02 -3.02
N TYR A 15 25.22 -21.79 -3.40
CA TYR A 15 25.16 -21.29 -4.79
C TYR A 15 26.24 -20.21 -4.99
N LYS A 16 26.59 -19.97 -6.23
CA LYS A 16 27.58 -18.95 -6.63
C LYS A 16 26.94 -17.97 -7.60
N GLU A 17 27.55 -16.80 -7.76
CA GLU A 17 27.16 -15.86 -8.79
C GLU A 17 27.32 -16.51 -10.19
N GLY A 18 26.27 -16.40 -11.00
CA GLY A 18 26.17 -17.03 -12.30
C GLY A 18 25.53 -18.42 -12.33
N ASP A 19 25.25 -19.02 -11.20
CA ASP A 19 24.51 -20.29 -11.14
C ASP A 19 23.08 -20.12 -11.67
N PHE A 20 22.58 -21.14 -12.35
CA PHE A 20 21.19 -21.16 -12.79
C PHE A 20 20.26 -21.34 -11.60
N THR A 21 19.32 -20.39 -11.47
CA THR A 21 18.28 -20.43 -10.43
C THR A 21 16.90 -20.21 -11.06
N PHE A 22 15.86 -20.80 -10.47
CA PHE A 22 14.49 -20.54 -10.89
C PHE A 22 13.52 -20.63 -9.72
N VAL A 23 12.37 -19.98 -9.87
CA VAL A 23 11.26 -20.02 -8.92
C VAL A 23 10.06 -20.66 -9.62
N MET A 24 9.51 -21.71 -9.01
CA MET A 24 8.26 -22.33 -9.51
C MET A 24 7.06 -21.61 -8.88
N GLY A 25 6.24 -20.99 -9.72
CA GLY A 25 5.04 -20.29 -9.28
C GLY A 25 4.57 -19.26 -10.29
N PHE A 26 3.37 -18.74 -10.04
CA PHE A 26 2.79 -17.68 -10.84
C PHE A 26 2.95 -16.34 -10.12
N PRO A 27 3.21 -15.22 -10.84
CA PRO A 27 3.17 -13.90 -10.24
C PRO A 27 1.74 -13.63 -9.75
N GLY A 28 1.59 -13.10 -8.55
CA GLY A 28 0.28 -12.75 -7.99
C GLY A 28 -0.41 -11.64 -8.78
N ARG A 29 0.36 -10.71 -9.32
CA ARG A 29 -0.13 -9.59 -10.14
C ARG A 29 1.00 -9.03 -10.99
N ASN A 30 0.68 -8.63 -12.23
CA ASN A 30 1.59 -7.86 -13.10
C ASN A 30 0.88 -6.63 -13.68
N TRP A 31 1.67 -5.67 -14.16
CA TRP A 31 1.20 -4.40 -14.68
C TRP A 31 1.77 -4.14 -16.09
N ARG A 32 1.94 -5.22 -16.88
CA ARG A 32 2.59 -5.18 -18.18
C ARG A 32 1.98 -4.16 -19.14
N TYR A 33 0.67 -3.99 -19.11
CA TYR A 33 -0.07 -3.19 -20.09
C TYR A 33 -0.29 -1.74 -19.68
N MET A 34 0.25 -1.29 -18.54
CA MET A 34 0.22 0.14 -18.18
C MET A 34 0.95 0.96 -19.24
N ILE A 35 0.38 2.10 -19.61
CA ILE A 35 1.03 3.13 -20.41
C ILE A 35 2.00 3.95 -19.56
N SER A 36 2.82 4.81 -20.19
CA SER A 36 3.81 5.61 -19.47
C SER A 36 3.21 6.47 -18.37
N ASP A 37 2.06 7.11 -18.64
CA ASP A 37 1.37 7.98 -17.68
C ASP A 37 0.87 7.22 -16.44
N GLU A 38 0.40 5.99 -16.60
CA GLU A 38 -0.02 5.13 -15.47
C GLU A 38 1.18 4.64 -14.64
N VAL A 39 2.32 4.34 -15.29
CA VAL A 39 3.54 3.96 -14.60
C VAL A 39 4.05 5.14 -13.76
N GLU A 40 4.09 6.34 -14.32
CA GLU A 40 4.48 7.57 -13.63
C GLU A 40 3.54 7.88 -12.46
N GLU A 41 2.21 7.82 -12.67
CA GLU A 41 1.22 7.95 -11.60
C GLU A 41 1.51 6.99 -10.45
N ARG A 42 1.78 5.71 -10.75
CA ARG A 42 2.08 4.70 -9.72
C ARG A 42 3.35 5.03 -8.95
N MET A 43 4.39 5.50 -9.62
CA MET A 43 5.65 5.91 -8.99
C MET A 43 5.44 7.06 -8.02
N GLU A 44 4.67 8.08 -8.43
CA GLU A 44 4.47 9.34 -7.71
C GLU A 44 3.36 9.28 -6.65
N THR A 45 2.48 8.30 -6.71
CA THR A 45 1.39 8.14 -5.74
C THR A 45 1.58 6.93 -4.84
N THR A 46 1.24 5.75 -5.35
CA THR A 46 1.21 4.50 -4.55
C THR A 46 2.59 4.12 -4.01
N ASN A 47 3.61 4.10 -4.86
CA ASN A 47 4.95 3.73 -4.44
C ASN A 47 5.56 4.82 -3.55
N PHE A 48 5.34 6.09 -3.89
CA PHE A 48 5.77 7.22 -3.07
C PHE A 48 5.21 7.14 -1.65
N MET A 49 3.90 7.00 -1.50
CA MET A 49 3.26 6.91 -0.17
C MET A 49 3.74 5.67 0.60
N ARG A 50 3.82 4.52 -0.06
CA ARG A 50 4.34 3.30 0.58
C ARG A 50 5.77 3.45 1.05
N HIS A 51 6.62 4.06 0.25
CA HIS A 51 8.02 4.30 0.63
C HIS A 51 8.10 5.19 1.86
N HIS A 52 7.50 6.37 1.81
CA HIS A 52 7.69 7.38 2.85
C HIS A 52 6.90 7.04 4.13
N VAL A 53 5.62 6.76 4.01
CA VAL A 53 4.75 6.52 5.18
C VAL A 53 5.14 5.22 5.90
N ARG A 54 5.34 4.12 5.16
CA ARG A 54 5.77 2.88 5.79
C ARG A 54 7.19 2.98 6.34
N GLY A 55 8.08 3.77 5.72
CA GLY A 55 9.40 4.04 6.25
C GLY A 55 9.35 4.58 7.67
N VAL A 56 8.56 5.64 7.89
CA VAL A 56 8.34 6.21 9.22
C VAL A 56 7.78 5.19 10.21
N ARG A 57 6.81 4.37 9.78
CA ARG A 57 6.25 3.29 10.62
C ARG A 57 7.30 2.24 10.99
N GLN A 58 8.12 1.82 10.01
CA GLN A 58 9.18 0.83 10.22
C GLN A 58 10.22 1.33 11.23
N GLU A 59 10.62 2.58 11.10
CA GLU A 59 11.56 3.23 12.02
C GLU A 59 10.98 3.28 13.45
N ALA A 60 9.76 3.79 13.60
CA ALA A 60 9.09 3.90 14.89
C ALA A 60 8.92 2.54 15.59
N LEU A 61 8.55 1.49 14.85
CA LEU A 61 8.45 0.14 15.40
C LEU A 61 9.81 -0.45 15.75
N MET A 62 10.81 -0.29 14.88
CA MET A 62 12.15 -0.84 15.11
C MET A 62 12.80 -0.26 16.37
N GLU A 63 12.67 1.04 16.60
CA GLU A 63 13.13 1.70 17.82
C GLU A 63 12.57 1.05 19.10
N GLN A 64 11.30 0.67 19.09
CA GLN A 64 10.67 0.02 20.25
C GLN A 64 11.04 -1.46 20.35
N MET A 65 11.10 -2.16 19.22
CA MET A 65 11.50 -3.57 19.15
C MET A 65 12.97 -3.81 19.58
N GLN A 66 13.83 -2.80 19.45
CA GLN A 66 15.21 -2.86 19.93
C GLN A 66 15.32 -2.69 21.44
N LYS A 67 14.39 -2.01 22.07
CA LYS A 67 14.39 -1.75 23.52
C LYS A 67 13.85 -2.92 24.34
N ASP A 68 12.91 -3.70 23.77
CA ASP A 68 12.23 -4.76 24.49
C ASP A 68 12.04 -6.01 23.61
N PRO A 69 12.60 -7.17 24.00
CA PRO A 69 12.43 -8.44 23.30
C PRO A 69 10.95 -8.90 23.21
N ALA A 70 10.11 -8.59 24.19
CA ALA A 70 8.69 -8.95 24.16
C ALA A 70 7.94 -8.12 23.11
N VAL A 71 8.23 -6.83 23.00
CA VAL A 71 7.75 -5.96 21.91
C VAL A 71 8.21 -6.50 20.56
N ARG A 72 9.49 -6.90 20.45
CA ARG A 72 10.05 -7.47 19.23
C ARG A 72 9.29 -8.72 18.77
N ILE A 73 9.02 -9.65 19.66
CA ILE A 73 8.26 -10.87 19.34
C ILE A 73 6.84 -10.51 18.88
N HIS A 74 6.17 -9.63 19.60
CA HIS A 74 4.78 -9.25 19.30
C HIS A 74 4.63 -8.57 17.94
N TYR A 75 5.53 -7.65 17.60
CA TYR A 75 5.44 -6.87 16.37
C TYR A 75 6.20 -7.45 15.17
N ALA A 76 6.96 -8.54 15.34
CA ALA A 76 7.81 -9.12 14.28
C ALA A 76 7.03 -9.40 12.98
N SER A 77 5.86 -10.04 13.07
CA SER A 77 5.03 -10.36 11.90
C SER A 77 4.46 -9.10 11.24
N LYS A 78 3.95 -8.15 12.02
CA LYS A 78 3.42 -6.87 11.53
C LYS A 78 4.53 -6.04 10.84
N TYR A 79 5.71 -6.00 11.46
CA TYR A 79 6.89 -5.36 10.91
C TYR A 79 7.31 -5.99 9.58
N ALA A 80 7.46 -7.31 9.52
CA ALA A 80 7.86 -8.03 8.32
C ALA A 80 6.86 -7.84 7.17
N SER A 81 5.56 -7.92 7.45
CA SER A 81 4.52 -7.68 6.46
C SER A 81 4.57 -6.27 5.90
N SER A 82 4.70 -5.26 6.76
CA SER A 82 4.84 -3.86 6.32
C SER A 82 6.13 -3.63 5.53
N ALA A 83 7.26 -4.22 5.98
CA ALA A 83 8.56 -4.12 5.32
C ALA A 83 8.54 -4.69 3.90
N ASN A 84 7.80 -5.77 3.66
CA ASN A 84 7.66 -6.34 2.32
C ASN A 84 7.09 -5.33 1.32
N TYR A 85 6.00 -4.65 1.64
CA TYR A 85 5.42 -3.61 0.79
C TYR A 85 6.30 -2.37 0.66
N TRP A 86 6.98 -1.99 1.75
CA TRP A 86 7.92 -0.88 1.76
C TRP A 86 9.10 -1.11 0.81
N LYS A 87 9.78 -2.23 0.96
CA LYS A 87 10.91 -2.62 0.10
C LYS A 87 10.49 -2.81 -1.36
N ASN A 88 9.30 -3.37 -1.59
CA ASN A 88 8.75 -3.51 -2.94
C ASN A 88 8.53 -2.14 -3.60
N ALA A 89 8.02 -1.14 -2.89
CA ALA A 89 7.82 0.20 -3.43
C ALA A 89 9.14 0.87 -3.81
N ILE A 90 10.17 0.76 -2.96
CA ILE A 90 11.52 1.27 -3.23
C ILE A 90 12.12 0.57 -4.45
N GLY A 91 12.24 -0.75 -4.39
CA GLY A 91 12.89 -1.51 -5.46
C GLY A 91 12.15 -1.43 -6.79
N MET A 92 10.82 -1.26 -6.77
CA MET A 92 10.04 -1.02 -7.98
C MET A 92 10.43 0.32 -8.62
N ASN A 93 10.45 1.41 -7.85
CA ASN A 93 10.82 2.72 -8.40
C ASN A 93 12.28 2.74 -8.90
N GLU A 94 13.20 2.17 -8.14
CA GLU A 94 14.60 2.03 -8.57
C GLU A 94 14.73 1.20 -9.87
N GLY A 95 14.01 0.08 -9.95
CA GLY A 95 13.98 -0.77 -11.13
C GLY A 95 13.40 -0.07 -12.36
N LEU A 96 12.27 0.64 -12.20
CA LEU A 96 11.62 1.39 -13.27
C LEU A 96 12.54 2.48 -13.84
N VAL A 97 13.27 3.19 -12.98
CA VAL A 97 14.24 4.22 -13.38
C VAL A 97 15.47 3.57 -14.06
N ARG A 98 16.09 2.59 -13.41
CA ARG A 98 17.30 1.94 -13.89
C ARG A 98 17.11 1.26 -15.26
N LEU A 99 15.95 0.65 -15.46
CA LEU A 99 15.63 -0.05 -16.71
C LEU A 99 14.98 0.87 -17.75
N LYS A 100 14.88 2.17 -17.48
CA LYS A 100 14.28 3.17 -18.38
C LYS A 100 12.90 2.75 -18.89
N VAL A 101 12.07 2.21 -17.98
CA VAL A 101 10.77 1.64 -18.36
C VAL A 101 9.84 2.69 -18.95
N LEU A 102 9.86 3.93 -18.44
CA LEU A 102 9.07 5.04 -19.00
C LEU A 102 9.44 5.31 -20.47
N ASP A 103 10.73 5.35 -20.80
CA ASP A 103 11.20 5.58 -22.18
C ASP A 103 10.76 4.43 -23.10
N THR A 104 10.89 3.19 -22.62
CA THR A 104 10.43 2.00 -23.35
C THR A 104 8.92 2.06 -23.61
N LYS A 105 8.13 2.47 -22.61
CA LYS A 105 6.67 2.60 -22.75
C LYS A 105 6.29 3.72 -23.72
N ARG A 106 6.94 4.87 -23.64
CA ARG A 106 6.75 5.98 -24.61
C ARG A 106 7.08 5.56 -26.04
N ALA A 107 8.18 4.83 -26.25
CA ALA A 107 8.54 4.30 -27.55
C ALA A 107 7.50 3.29 -28.10
N GLN A 108 7.00 2.39 -27.25
CA GLN A 108 5.92 1.46 -27.64
C GLN A 108 4.61 2.19 -27.99
N GLN A 109 4.25 3.23 -27.25
CA GLN A 109 3.09 4.07 -27.56
C GLN A 109 3.25 4.76 -28.93
N GLU A 110 4.43 5.35 -29.19
CA GLU A 110 4.68 6.01 -30.46
C GLU A 110 4.65 5.04 -31.66
N GLN A 111 5.16 3.81 -31.49
CA GLN A 111 5.03 2.77 -32.52
C GLN A 111 3.58 2.43 -32.84
N LEU A 112 2.71 2.33 -31.82
CA LEU A 112 1.29 2.08 -32.02
C LEU A 112 0.58 3.28 -32.70
N LEU A 113 0.95 4.50 -32.33
CA LEU A 113 0.41 5.72 -32.93
C LEU A 113 0.85 5.83 -34.40
N ALA A 114 2.12 5.53 -34.72
CA ALA A 114 2.62 5.53 -36.08
C ALA A 114 1.85 4.52 -36.95
N ARG A 115 1.65 3.30 -36.43
CA ARG A 115 0.85 2.27 -37.10
C ARG A 115 -0.59 2.69 -37.34
N GLY A 116 -1.22 3.35 -36.36
CA GLY A 116 -2.56 3.90 -36.51
C GLY A 116 -2.61 4.93 -37.64
N ARG A 117 -1.66 5.87 -37.66
CA ARG A 117 -1.57 6.88 -38.74
C ARG A 117 -1.42 6.24 -40.16
N GLU A 118 -0.58 5.21 -40.29
CA GLU A 118 -0.40 4.47 -41.54
C GLU A 118 -1.68 3.78 -42.03
N GLN A 119 -2.52 3.32 -41.07
CA GLN A 119 -3.76 2.61 -41.36
C GLN A 119 -4.99 3.55 -41.45
N GLY A 120 -4.83 4.86 -41.21
CA GLY A 120 -5.95 5.80 -41.09
C GLY A 120 -6.85 5.54 -39.89
N ASP A 121 -6.31 4.86 -38.85
CA ASP A 121 -7.04 4.51 -37.62
C ASP A 121 -6.59 5.42 -36.46
N ASP A 122 -7.49 6.28 -36.02
CA ASP A 122 -7.26 7.21 -34.90
C ASP A 122 -7.65 6.63 -33.52
N SER A 123 -8.07 5.38 -33.47
CA SER A 123 -8.53 4.72 -32.23
C SER A 123 -7.44 4.66 -31.16
N TYR A 124 -6.19 4.38 -31.55
CA TYR A 124 -5.06 4.38 -30.64
C TYR A 124 -4.81 5.77 -30.02
N GLN A 125 -4.85 6.81 -30.83
CA GLN A 125 -4.67 8.19 -30.34
C GLN A 125 -5.79 8.58 -29.37
N LYS A 126 -7.04 8.26 -29.70
CA LYS A 126 -8.20 8.51 -28.82
C LYS A 126 -8.06 7.76 -27.50
N ALA A 127 -7.70 6.47 -27.54
CA ALA A 127 -7.53 5.65 -26.36
C ALA A 127 -6.42 6.22 -25.43
N PHE A 128 -5.25 6.54 -25.98
CA PHE A 128 -4.16 7.12 -25.18
C PHE A 128 -4.52 8.47 -24.57
N ASN A 129 -5.20 9.33 -25.31
CA ASN A 129 -5.67 10.61 -24.80
C ASN A 129 -6.67 10.41 -23.64
N GLN A 130 -7.65 9.54 -23.80
CA GLN A 130 -8.62 9.22 -22.74
C GLN A 130 -7.95 8.68 -21.48
N ILE A 131 -7.02 7.74 -21.62
CA ILE A 131 -6.29 7.20 -20.46
C ILE A 131 -5.48 8.30 -19.78
N ARG A 132 -4.76 9.13 -20.52
CA ARG A 132 -3.98 10.25 -19.99
C ARG A 132 -4.86 11.25 -19.23
N ASP A 133 -6.00 11.62 -19.79
CA ASP A 133 -6.94 12.54 -19.17
C ASP A 133 -7.50 11.97 -17.86
N ILE A 134 -7.86 10.68 -17.85
CA ILE A 134 -8.32 9.99 -16.64
C ILE A 134 -7.22 9.95 -15.59
N VAL A 135 -5.98 9.60 -15.95
CA VAL A 135 -4.84 9.56 -15.06
C VAL A 135 -4.57 10.93 -14.45
N ALA A 136 -4.53 11.99 -15.28
CA ALA A 136 -4.33 13.34 -14.82
C ALA A 136 -5.43 13.80 -13.83
N HIS A 137 -6.69 13.49 -14.14
CA HIS A 137 -7.83 13.86 -13.32
C HIS A 137 -7.85 13.12 -11.97
N ARG A 138 -7.55 11.79 -11.95
CA ARG A 138 -7.63 10.98 -10.73
C ARG A 138 -6.39 11.09 -9.83
N ARG A 139 -5.23 11.49 -10.36
CA ARG A 139 -3.93 11.48 -9.64
C ARG A 139 -3.98 12.17 -8.27
N PRO A 140 -4.56 13.39 -8.12
CA PRO A 140 -4.65 14.04 -6.81
C PRO A 140 -5.49 13.25 -5.81
N ALA A 141 -6.63 12.72 -6.25
CA ALA A 141 -7.50 11.90 -5.41
C ALA A 141 -6.83 10.57 -5.02
N LEU A 142 -6.11 9.94 -5.94
CA LEU A 142 -5.35 8.72 -5.68
C LEU A 142 -4.20 8.97 -4.68
N TYR A 143 -3.49 10.09 -4.81
CA TYR A 143 -2.45 10.49 -3.87
C TYR A 143 -3.01 10.62 -2.45
N HIS A 144 -4.13 11.33 -2.30
CA HIS A 144 -4.82 11.49 -1.02
C HIS A 144 -5.33 10.15 -0.48
N GLN A 145 -5.96 9.34 -1.32
CA GLN A 145 -6.41 7.99 -0.95
C GLN A 145 -5.26 7.12 -0.45
N GLN A 146 -4.10 7.16 -1.10
CA GLN A 146 -2.93 6.40 -0.67
C GLN A 146 -2.37 6.91 0.66
N ALA A 147 -2.40 8.21 0.92
CA ALA A 147 -2.00 8.77 2.22
C ALA A 147 -2.93 8.26 3.35
N ILE A 148 -4.25 8.31 3.14
CA ILE A 148 -5.23 7.74 4.09
C ILE A 148 -4.98 6.24 4.29
N GLN A 149 -4.84 5.50 3.18
CA GLN A 149 -4.65 4.05 3.22
C GLN A 149 -3.40 3.65 4.00
N GLU A 150 -2.27 4.31 3.74
CA GLU A 150 -0.99 3.89 4.31
C GLU A 150 -0.75 4.46 5.72
N ALA A 151 -1.17 5.70 5.99
CA ALA A 151 -0.96 6.32 7.30
C ALA A 151 -2.05 5.96 8.31
N LEU A 152 -3.32 5.96 7.90
CA LEU A 152 -4.43 5.79 8.83
C LEU A 152 -4.95 4.35 8.84
N ILE A 153 -5.36 3.79 7.69
CA ILE A 153 -6.04 2.48 7.66
C ILE A 153 -5.05 1.33 7.93
N THR A 154 -3.89 1.33 7.27
CA THR A 154 -2.88 0.26 7.46
C THR A 154 -1.79 0.64 8.47
N GLY A 155 -1.60 1.93 8.71
CA GLY A 155 -0.63 2.45 9.66
C GLY A 155 -1.04 2.31 11.11
N LEU A 156 -2.34 2.34 11.39
CA LEU A 156 -2.93 2.31 12.73
C LEU A 156 -3.67 0.99 12.98
N ASP A 157 -3.20 0.20 13.92
CA ASP A 157 -3.79 -1.12 14.19
C ASP A 157 -5.23 -1.03 14.73
N PHE A 158 -5.56 0.02 15.50
CA PHE A 158 -6.91 0.24 15.99
C PHE A 158 -7.95 0.55 14.91
N MET A 159 -7.54 0.96 13.71
CA MET A 159 -8.45 1.11 12.57
C MET A 159 -9.05 -0.21 12.09
N ARG A 160 -8.56 -1.34 12.60
CA ARG A 160 -9.12 -2.68 12.36
C ARG A 160 -10.19 -3.09 13.36
N ILE A 161 -10.61 -2.20 14.25
CA ILE A 161 -11.71 -2.46 15.19
C ILE A 161 -12.97 -2.83 14.39
N PRO A 162 -13.64 -3.94 14.71
CA PRO A 162 -14.83 -4.37 13.99
C PRO A 162 -15.99 -3.38 14.15
N ASN A 163 -16.98 -3.45 13.24
CA ASN A 163 -18.22 -2.65 13.21
C ASN A 163 -18.12 -1.23 12.64
N THR A 164 -16.98 -0.79 12.12
CA THR A 164 -16.90 0.50 11.42
C THR A 164 -17.81 0.56 10.18
N SER A 165 -18.03 -0.55 9.50
CA SER A 165 -18.95 -0.65 8.36
C SER A 165 -20.41 -0.38 8.75
N ALA A 166 -20.85 -0.88 9.90
CA ALA A 166 -22.20 -0.62 10.42
C ALA A 166 -22.39 0.86 10.76
N MET A 167 -21.38 1.49 11.36
CA MET A 167 -21.39 2.93 11.63
C MET A 167 -21.49 3.75 10.33
N LEU A 168 -20.70 3.41 9.32
CA LEU A 168 -20.74 4.10 8.02
C LEU A 168 -22.11 3.94 7.34
N ALA A 169 -22.73 2.77 7.40
CA ALA A 169 -24.07 2.53 6.85
C ALA A 169 -25.13 3.36 7.61
N ALA A 170 -25.08 3.40 8.94
CA ALA A 170 -26.00 4.18 9.76
C ALA A 170 -25.88 5.69 9.48
N LEU A 171 -24.65 6.21 9.34
CA LEU A 171 -24.40 7.61 8.98
C LEU A 171 -24.94 7.94 7.58
N LYS A 172 -24.75 7.06 6.61
CA LYS A 172 -25.27 7.20 5.27
C LYS A 172 -26.80 7.27 5.22
N ASN A 173 -27.47 6.45 6.02
CA ASN A 173 -28.92 6.40 6.11
C ASN A 173 -29.51 7.53 6.96
N LYS A 174 -28.69 8.29 7.69
CA LYS A 174 -29.11 9.38 8.60
C LYS A 174 -30.13 8.93 9.68
N ASP A 175 -30.16 7.66 10.01
CA ASP A 175 -31.04 7.09 11.04
C ASP A 175 -30.39 7.23 12.42
N LYS A 176 -30.97 8.09 13.26
CA LYS A 176 -30.45 8.41 14.59
C LYS A 176 -30.42 7.18 15.53
N ALA A 177 -31.39 6.27 15.44
CA ALA A 177 -31.42 5.07 16.27
C ALA A 177 -30.33 4.08 15.85
N GLN A 178 -30.15 3.87 14.55
CA GLN A 178 -29.06 3.04 14.01
C GLN A 178 -27.69 3.65 14.31
N ILE A 179 -27.52 4.97 14.21
CA ILE A 179 -26.28 5.67 14.57
C ILE A 179 -25.94 5.43 16.03
N LYS A 180 -26.90 5.58 16.94
CA LYS A 180 -26.70 5.32 18.37
C LYS A 180 -26.27 3.87 18.63
N THR A 181 -27.01 2.91 18.11
CA THR A 181 -26.69 1.48 18.24
C THR A 181 -25.32 1.12 17.71
N ALA A 182 -24.96 1.64 16.52
CA ALA A 182 -23.65 1.42 15.91
C ALA A 182 -22.53 2.08 16.75
N THR A 183 -22.77 3.26 17.32
CA THR A 183 -21.81 3.97 18.18
C THR A 183 -21.57 3.18 19.47
N ASP A 184 -22.62 2.72 20.12
CA ASP A 184 -22.52 1.93 21.36
C ASP A 184 -21.75 0.61 21.10
N SER A 185 -22.08 -0.07 19.99
CA SER A 185 -21.37 -1.28 19.54
C SER A 185 -19.90 -1.04 19.24
N LEU A 186 -19.58 0.07 18.55
CA LEU A 186 -18.20 0.46 18.23
C LEU A 186 -17.42 0.79 19.53
N LYS A 187 -18.04 1.46 20.49
CA LYS A 187 -17.44 1.78 21.78
C LYS A 187 -17.06 0.51 22.54
N ILE A 188 -17.99 -0.46 22.65
CA ILE A 188 -17.73 -1.76 23.28
C ILE A 188 -16.56 -2.48 22.59
N ALA A 189 -16.54 -2.49 21.24
CA ALA A 189 -15.48 -3.11 20.48
C ALA A 189 -14.12 -2.41 20.68
N ALA A 190 -14.12 -1.07 20.77
CA ALA A 190 -12.93 -0.27 21.04
C ALA A 190 -12.40 -0.52 22.48
N ASP A 191 -13.26 -0.51 23.48
CA ASP A 191 -12.88 -0.77 24.86
C ASP A 191 -12.25 -2.17 25.00
N LYS A 192 -12.87 -3.19 24.36
CA LYS A 192 -12.32 -4.55 24.32
C LYS A 192 -10.97 -4.61 23.60
N TYR A 193 -10.83 -3.92 22.48
CA TYR A 193 -9.56 -3.86 21.76
C TYR A 193 -8.47 -3.24 22.62
N PHE A 194 -8.69 -2.05 23.17
CA PHE A 194 -7.66 -1.34 23.96
C PHE A 194 -7.30 -2.07 25.24
N ALA A 195 -8.27 -2.75 25.89
CA ALA A 195 -7.98 -3.62 27.04
C ALA A 195 -7.09 -4.84 26.68
N SER A 196 -7.09 -5.26 25.40
CA SER A 196 -6.31 -6.41 24.93
C SER A 196 -4.96 -6.03 24.32
N VAL A 197 -4.66 -4.75 24.14
CA VAL A 197 -3.37 -4.30 23.56
C VAL A 197 -2.25 -4.50 24.56
N PRO A 198 -1.27 -5.36 24.29
CA PRO A 198 -0.23 -5.69 25.27
C PRO A 198 0.80 -4.56 25.44
N PHE A 199 0.96 -3.69 24.44
CA PHE A 199 1.93 -2.59 24.46
C PHE A 199 1.30 -1.27 23.99
N PRO A 200 0.40 -0.65 24.80
CA PRO A 200 -0.33 0.55 24.41
C PRO A 200 0.57 1.75 24.13
N GLU A 201 1.72 1.85 24.79
CA GLU A 201 2.69 2.91 24.54
C GLU A 201 3.31 2.82 23.14
N VAL A 202 3.60 1.62 22.67
CA VAL A 202 4.11 1.40 21.31
C VAL A 202 3.06 1.83 20.29
N GLU A 203 1.79 1.40 20.47
CA GLU A 203 0.69 1.83 19.59
C GLU A 203 0.53 3.35 19.58
N ARG A 204 0.65 4.00 20.74
CA ARG A 204 0.57 5.47 20.86
C ARG A 204 1.70 6.18 20.11
N ILE A 205 2.95 5.69 20.23
CA ILE A 205 4.10 6.26 19.53
C ILE A 205 3.92 6.11 18.02
N VAL A 206 3.54 4.92 17.55
CA VAL A 206 3.28 4.68 16.13
C VAL A 206 2.14 5.54 15.63
N ALA A 207 1.02 5.61 16.37
CA ALA A 207 -0.12 6.44 15.97
C ALA A 207 0.25 7.91 15.84
N LYS A 208 0.98 8.48 16.80
CA LYS A 208 1.45 9.87 16.74
C LYS A 208 2.29 10.11 15.47
N LYS A 209 3.24 9.23 15.17
CA LYS A 209 4.08 9.33 13.97
C LYS A 209 3.27 9.23 12.69
N MET A 210 2.30 8.30 12.61
CA MET A 210 1.45 8.14 11.44
C MET A 210 0.53 9.35 11.20
N LEU A 211 -0.06 9.89 12.25
CA LEU A 211 -0.89 11.11 12.17
C LEU A 211 -0.05 12.31 11.72
N GLN A 212 1.13 12.50 12.29
CA GLN A 212 2.06 13.55 11.87
C GLN A 212 2.46 13.40 10.39
N THR A 213 2.74 12.18 9.95
CA THR A 213 3.09 11.89 8.56
C THR A 213 1.91 12.17 7.61
N TYR A 214 0.69 11.79 7.99
CA TYR A 214 -0.51 12.15 7.21
C TYR A 214 -0.64 13.66 7.05
N MET A 215 -0.50 14.41 8.16
CA MET A 215 -0.59 15.87 8.15
C MET A 215 0.54 16.54 7.36
N GLN A 216 1.70 15.90 7.27
CA GLN A 216 2.84 16.40 6.47
C GLN A 216 2.55 16.34 4.97
N TYR A 217 1.92 15.25 4.50
CA TYR A 217 1.69 15.03 3.07
C TYR A 217 0.36 15.57 2.56
N ILE A 218 -0.61 15.82 3.43
CA ILE A 218 -1.94 16.30 3.04
C ILE A 218 -2.17 17.70 3.60
N PRO A 219 -2.41 18.70 2.71
CA PRO A 219 -2.73 20.06 3.10
C PRO A 219 -3.96 20.12 4.01
N ALA A 220 -4.01 21.11 4.90
CA ALA A 220 -5.05 21.21 5.94
C ALA A 220 -6.47 21.18 5.37
N GLU A 221 -6.70 21.89 4.28
CA GLU A 221 -8.01 21.99 3.60
C GLU A 221 -8.46 20.70 2.91
N GLN A 222 -7.55 19.75 2.70
CA GLN A 222 -7.84 18.45 2.07
C GLN A 222 -7.91 17.30 3.08
N ARG A 223 -7.60 17.56 4.35
CA ARG A 223 -7.64 16.52 5.40
C ARG A 223 -9.06 16.07 5.67
N ILE A 224 -9.19 14.84 6.14
CA ILE A 224 -10.48 14.37 6.65
C ILE A 224 -10.89 15.21 7.86
N SER A 225 -12.18 15.47 8.01
CA SER A 225 -12.74 16.47 8.93
C SER A 225 -12.51 16.25 10.43
N ILE A 226 -11.81 15.19 10.81
CA ILE A 226 -11.43 14.91 12.20
C ILE A 226 -10.05 15.45 12.59
N PHE A 227 -9.35 16.10 11.64
CA PHE A 227 -8.01 16.67 11.85
C PHE A 227 -7.98 18.16 11.54
#